data_75f91b1c70eda8c28622708930e98259
#
_entry.id   75f91b1c70eda8c28622708930e98259
#
_cell.length_a   1.000
_cell.length_b   1.000
_cell.length_c   1.000
_cell.angle_alpha   90.00
_cell.angle_beta   90.00
_cell.angle_gamma   90.00
#
_symmetry.space_group_name_H-M   'P 1'
#
loop_
_entity.id
_entity.type
_entity.pdbx_description
1 polymer ?
#
loop_
_entity_poly.entity_id
_entity_poly.type
_entity_poly.pdbx_seq_one_letter_code
_entity_poly.pdbx_strand_id
1 'polypeptide(L)'
;MAINRRDKTKTDRTSKVHKDWYKLDLSAIVYPTLQRRDFSSVYRLSVLLKEEINPEMLQRAVNLTMPRFPTYKAAIRKGVFWRYLEPNDRPGPFVQEDVKNPCQPMYFKANNRYLVRIYYYRNRIA
;
A
#
# COMPACT_ATOMS: atom_id res chain seq x y z
N MET A 1 -16.86 20.15 60.78
CA MET A 1 -17.50 20.56 59.52
C MET A 1 -16.50 20.30 58.39
N ALA A 2 -16.56 19.14 57.76
CA ALA A 2 -15.57 18.70 56.79
C ALA A 2 -16.22 18.58 55.41
N ILE A 3 -15.76 19.39 54.48
CA ILE A 3 -16.25 19.42 53.09
C ILE A 3 -15.43 18.44 52.25
N ASN A 4 -16.06 17.35 51.87
CA ASN A 4 -15.52 16.30 51.02
C ASN A 4 -15.54 16.76 49.55
N ARG A 5 -14.39 17.14 49.01
CA ARG A 5 -14.23 17.36 47.55
C ARG A 5 -13.93 16.03 46.90
N ARG A 6 -14.91 15.48 46.22
CA ARG A 6 -14.73 14.34 45.30
C ARG A 6 -13.93 14.82 44.08
N ASP A 7 -12.71 14.38 44.01
CA ASP A 7 -11.84 14.52 42.85
C ASP A 7 -12.35 13.55 41.76
N LYS A 8 -12.95 14.10 40.71
CA LYS A 8 -13.34 13.34 39.53
C LYS A 8 -12.10 13.19 38.66
N THR A 9 -11.38 12.12 38.80
CA THR A 9 -10.38 11.66 37.84
C THR A 9 -11.05 11.46 36.48
N LYS A 10 -10.79 12.41 35.63
CA LYS A 10 -11.20 12.41 34.22
C LYS A 10 -10.40 11.32 33.52
N THR A 11 -10.99 10.16 33.33
CA THR A 11 -10.44 9.05 32.55
C THR A 11 -10.06 9.56 31.17
N ASP A 12 -8.79 9.50 30.88
CA ASP A 12 -8.16 9.87 29.64
C ASP A 12 -8.80 9.07 28.49
N ARG A 13 -9.54 9.76 27.63
CA ARG A 13 -10.14 9.18 26.45
C ARG A 13 -9.02 8.91 25.47
N THR A 14 -8.69 7.64 25.30
CA THR A 14 -8.01 7.04 24.16
C THR A 14 -7.74 8.04 23.03
N SER A 15 -6.49 8.38 22.86
CA SER A 15 -6.00 9.08 21.67
C SER A 15 -6.40 8.25 20.45
N LYS A 16 -7.43 8.68 19.73
CA LYS A 16 -7.69 8.22 18.38
C LYS A 16 -6.43 8.54 17.59
N VAL A 17 -5.65 7.51 17.27
CA VAL A 17 -4.56 7.60 16.29
C VAL A 17 -5.19 8.22 15.05
N HIS A 18 -4.86 9.48 14.78
CA HIS A 18 -5.28 10.18 13.58
C HIS A 18 -4.58 9.46 12.43
N LYS A 19 -5.29 8.54 11.78
CA LYS A 19 -4.77 7.85 10.61
C LYS A 19 -4.76 8.87 9.49
N ASP A 20 -3.59 9.41 9.19
CA ASP A 20 -3.43 10.41 8.14
C ASP A 20 -3.93 9.79 6.83
N TRP A 21 -4.99 10.38 6.28
CA TRP A 21 -5.51 10.02 4.98
C TRP A 21 -5.23 11.15 3.98
N TYR A 22 -4.93 10.77 2.76
CA TYR A 22 -4.63 11.72 1.70
C TYR A 22 -5.76 11.70 0.68
N LYS A 23 -6.28 12.89 0.37
CA LYS A 23 -7.26 13.05 -0.70
C LYS A 23 -6.58 12.75 -2.03
N LEU A 24 -7.23 11.92 -2.84
CA LEU A 24 -6.80 11.71 -4.22
C LEU A 24 -7.06 12.98 -5.03
N ASP A 25 -6.10 13.39 -5.86
CA ASP A 25 -6.33 14.41 -6.87
C ASP A 25 -7.24 13.90 -7.99
N LEU A 26 -7.69 14.81 -8.86
CA LEU A 26 -8.58 14.48 -9.97
C LEU A 26 -7.97 13.41 -10.89
N SER A 27 -6.68 13.49 -11.19
CA SER A 27 -5.97 12.53 -12.03
C SER A 27 -5.97 11.14 -11.40
N ALA A 28 -5.65 11.05 -10.12
CA ALA A 28 -5.60 9.80 -9.36
C ALA A 28 -7.00 9.15 -9.19
N ILE A 29 -8.08 9.92 -9.25
CA ILE A 29 -9.46 9.39 -9.21
C ILE A 29 -9.82 8.69 -10.53
N VAL A 30 -9.35 9.21 -11.66
CA VAL A 30 -9.70 8.70 -12.99
C VAL A 30 -9.16 7.28 -13.21
N TYR A 31 -7.91 7.02 -12.87
CA TYR A 31 -7.27 5.73 -13.12
C TYR A 31 -7.99 4.52 -12.50
N PRO A 32 -8.40 4.52 -11.23
CA PRO A 32 -9.14 3.39 -10.67
C PRO A 32 -10.56 3.23 -11.21
N THR A 33 -11.14 4.27 -11.83
CA THR A 33 -12.48 4.19 -12.44
C THR A 33 -12.45 3.65 -13.85
N LEU A 34 -11.34 3.84 -14.58
CA LEU A 34 -11.13 3.33 -15.93
C LEU A 34 -10.70 1.87 -15.97
N GLN A 35 -10.33 1.30 -14.83
CA GLN A 35 -9.86 -0.08 -14.76
C GLN A 35 -11.00 -1.06 -15.11
N ARG A 36 -10.87 -1.75 -16.25
CA ARG A 36 -11.78 -2.78 -16.76
C ARG A 36 -11.00 -4.07 -17.00
N ARG A 37 -11.71 -5.16 -17.37
CA ARG A 37 -11.07 -6.45 -17.69
C ARG A 37 -10.14 -6.35 -18.90
N ASP A 38 -10.49 -5.53 -19.85
CA ASP A 38 -9.83 -5.30 -21.14
C ASP A 38 -8.89 -4.10 -21.14
N PHE A 39 -8.95 -3.27 -20.10
CA PHE A 39 -8.12 -2.08 -19.95
C PHE A 39 -7.54 -1.97 -18.54
N SER A 40 -6.23 -1.94 -18.45
CA SER A 40 -5.49 -1.78 -17.20
C SER A 40 -4.58 -0.56 -17.28
N SER A 41 -4.65 0.32 -16.29
CA SER A 41 -3.74 1.45 -16.12
C SER A 41 -2.45 1.05 -15.37
N VAL A 42 -2.10 -0.22 -15.39
CA VAL A 42 -0.87 -0.74 -14.80
C VAL A 42 0.27 -0.58 -15.81
N TYR A 43 1.34 0.08 -15.41
CA TYR A 43 2.58 0.12 -16.17
C TYR A 43 3.66 -0.67 -15.43
N ARG A 44 4.64 -1.13 -16.16
CA ARG A 44 5.71 -1.96 -15.66
C ARG A 44 7.06 -1.32 -15.94
N LEU A 45 7.87 -1.22 -14.90
CA LEU A 45 9.28 -0.88 -15.01
C LEU A 45 10.11 -2.14 -14.75
N SER A 46 11.12 -2.39 -15.56
CA SER A 46 11.99 -3.55 -15.40
C SER A 46 13.45 -3.14 -15.38
N VAL A 47 14.22 -3.78 -14.53
CA VAL A 47 15.67 -3.61 -14.40
C VAL A 47 16.34 -4.96 -14.52
N LEU A 48 17.43 -5.03 -15.27
CA LEU A 48 18.29 -6.20 -15.36
C LEU A 48 19.50 -6.01 -14.46
N LEU A 49 19.76 -6.97 -13.61
CA LEU A 49 20.94 -7.03 -12.76
C LEU A 49 22.03 -7.87 -13.42
N LYS A 50 23.26 -7.75 -12.95
CA LYS A 50 24.39 -8.57 -13.42
C LYS A 50 24.31 -10.00 -12.91
N GLU A 51 23.77 -10.19 -11.71
CA GLU A 51 23.68 -11.46 -10.99
C GLU A 51 22.24 -11.95 -10.88
N GLU A 52 22.06 -13.22 -10.65
CA GLU A 52 20.75 -13.80 -10.38
C GLU A 52 20.19 -13.29 -9.05
N ILE A 53 18.89 -13.12 -9.01
CA ILE A 53 18.17 -12.57 -7.87
C ILE A 53 17.90 -13.68 -6.86
N ASN A 54 18.35 -13.44 -5.63
CA ASN A 54 17.88 -14.22 -4.49
C ASN A 54 16.56 -13.63 -3.97
N PRO A 55 15.44 -14.40 -4.00
CA PRO A 55 14.11 -13.88 -3.60
C PRO A 55 14.06 -13.40 -2.15
N GLU A 56 14.76 -14.05 -1.25
CA GLU A 56 14.77 -13.67 0.17
C GLU A 56 15.47 -12.33 0.39
N MET A 57 16.61 -12.14 -0.29
CA MET A 57 17.34 -10.87 -0.26
C MET A 57 16.52 -9.75 -0.89
N LEU A 58 15.83 -10.03 -2.00
CA LEU A 58 14.94 -9.07 -2.63
C LEU A 58 13.79 -8.68 -1.69
N GLN A 59 13.17 -9.65 -1.03
CA GLN A 59 12.11 -9.37 -0.05
C GLN A 59 12.62 -8.51 1.11
N ARG A 60 13.82 -8.78 1.61
CA ARG A 60 14.44 -7.95 2.66
C ARG A 60 14.67 -6.52 2.17
N ALA A 61 15.19 -6.35 0.96
CA ALA A 61 15.41 -5.04 0.34
C ALA A 61 14.08 -4.27 0.20
N VAL A 62 13.01 -4.93 -0.23
CA VAL A 62 11.67 -4.36 -0.30
C VAL A 62 11.20 -3.88 1.07
N ASN A 63 11.32 -4.72 2.09
CA ASN A 63 10.88 -4.39 3.45
C ASN A 63 11.65 -3.18 4.03
N LEU A 64 12.93 -3.04 3.71
CA LEU A 64 13.76 -1.91 4.12
C LEU A 64 13.46 -0.64 3.32
N THR A 65 13.06 -0.77 2.07
CA THR A 65 12.83 0.35 1.15
C THR A 65 11.43 0.94 1.30
N MET A 66 10.41 0.10 1.48
CA MET A 66 9.00 0.53 1.54
C MET A 66 8.71 1.65 2.56
N PRO A 67 9.32 1.69 3.76
CA PRO A 67 9.10 2.80 4.70
C PRO A 67 9.57 4.18 4.18
N ARG A 68 10.51 4.20 3.23
CA ARG A 68 11.00 5.45 2.61
C ARG A 68 10.01 6.04 1.59
N PHE A 69 9.05 5.23 1.14
CA PHE A 69 8.07 5.60 0.12
C PHE A 69 6.64 5.40 0.63
N PRO A 70 6.15 6.25 1.53
CA PRO A 70 4.85 6.07 2.17
C PRO A 70 3.68 6.01 1.17
N THR A 71 3.81 6.64 0.01
CA THR A 71 2.81 6.59 -1.06
C THR A 71 2.60 5.17 -1.60
N TYR A 72 3.67 4.39 -1.72
CA TYR A 72 3.56 2.98 -2.12
C TYR A 72 3.02 2.09 -1.01
N LYS A 73 3.17 2.53 0.25
CA LYS A 73 2.60 1.86 1.42
C LYS A 73 1.18 2.34 1.73
N ALA A 74 0.45 2.78 0.74
CA ALA A 74 -0.91 3.25 0.89
C ALA A 74 -1.90 2.33 0.17
N ALA A 75 -3.15 2.35 0.61
CA ALA A 75 -4.26 1.64 -0.01
C ALA A 75 -5.35 2.62 -0.42
N ILE A 76 -5.93 2.41 -1.60
CA ILE A 76 -7.11 3.15 -2.02
C ILE A 76 -8.33 2.63 -1.27
N ARG A 77 -9.04 3.53 -0.63
CA ARG A 77 -10.33 3.28 0.03
C ARG A 77 -11.45 4.01 -0.68
N LYS A 78 -12.62 3.42 -0.65
CA LYS A 78 -13.85 4.03 -1.13
C LYS A 78 -14.59 4.62 0.05
N GLY A 79 -14.73 5.93 0.08
CA GLY A 79 -15.64 6.64 0.97
C GLY A 79 -17.07 6.66 0.40
N VAL A 80 -17.95 7.40 1.05
CA VAL A 80 -19.36 7.55 0.60
C VAL A 80 -19.43 8.28 -0.74
N PHE A 81 -18.66 9.36 -0.90
CA PHE A 81 -18.69 10.21 -2.10
C PHE A 81 -17.36 10.26 -2.86
N TRP A 82 -16.23 9.89 -2.22
CA TRP A 82 -14.91 9.99 -2.85
C TRP A 82 -14.01 8.83 -2.47
N ARG A 83 -12.91 8.68 -3.20
CA ARG A 83 -11.83 7.75 -2.88
C ARG A 83 -10.71 8.51 -2.18
N TYR A 84 -9.99 7.84 -1.29
CA TYR A 84 -8.86 8.40 -0.55
C TYR A 84 -7.77 7.36 -0.36
N LEU A 85 -6.55 7.82 -0.12
CA LEU A 85 -5.41 6.99 0.26
C LEU A 85 -5.32 6.92 1.79
N GLU A 86 -5.13 5.74 2.29
CA GLU A 86 -4.96 5.44 3.71
C GLU A 86 -3.69 4.62 3.89
N PRO A 87 -2.86 4.86 4.92
CA PRO A 87 -1.72 4.00 5.22
C PRO A 87 -2.14 2.54 5.33
N ASN A 88 -1.35 1.67 4.73
CA ASN A 88 -1.63 0.24 4.68
C ASN A 88 -0.71 -0.50 5.64
N ASP A 89 -1.25 -0.95 6.76
CA ASP A 89 -0.50 -1.66 7.81
C ASP A 89 -0.46 -3.18 7.58
N ARG A 90 -0.94 -3.66 6.43
CA ARG A 90 -0.92 -5.08 6.08
C ARG A 90 0.50 -5.52 5.72
N PRO A 91 0.81 -6.82 5.90
CA PRO A 91 2.10 -7.35 5.49
C PRO A 91 2.28 -7.27 3.97
N GLY A 92 3.52 -7.04 3.51
CA GLY A 92 3.88 -6.94 2.11
C GLY A 92 4.33 -5.53 1.68
N PRO A 93 4.45 -5.28 0.37
CA PRO A 93 4.17 -6.21 -0.72
C PRO A 93 5.15 -7.39 -0.73
N PHE A 94 4.68 -8.55 -1.16
CA PHE A 94 5.52 -9.72 -1.30
C PHE A 94 6.10 -9.79 -2.71
N VAL A 95 7.37 -10.20 -2.81
CA VAL A 95 8.00 -10.48 -4.09
C VAL A 95 7.43 -11.79 -4.67
N GLN A 96 7.21 -11.81 -5.96
CA GLN A 96 6.62 -12.92 -6.67
C GLN A 96 7.46 -13.27 -7.91
N GLU A 97 7.51 -14.54 -8.26
CA GLU A 97 8.09 -14.93 -9.52
C GLU A 97 7.25 -14.41 -10.70
N ASP A 98 7.92 -13.97 -11.75
CA ASP A 98 7.27 -13.38 -12.91
C ASP A 98 6.37 -14.40 -13.63
N VAL A 99 5.19 -13.98 -14.00
CA VAL A 99 4.21 -14.78 -14.71
C VAL A 99 4.10 -14.37 -16.18
N LYS A 100 3.50 -15.21 -17.00
CA LYS A 100 3.38 -15.03 -18.45
C LYS A 100 2.70 -13.73 -18.89
N ASN A 101 1.82 -13.17 -18.06
CA ASN A 101 1.12 -11.92 -18.40
C ASN A 101 1.57 -10.77 -17.49
N PRO A 102 2.51 -9.94 -17.97
CA PRO A 102 3.17 -8.92 -17.13
C PRO A 102 2.28 -7.74 -16.72
N CYS A 103 1.25 -7.43 -17.50
CA CYS A 103 0.39 -6.25 -17.28
C CYS A 103 -1.04 -6.64 -16.90
N GLN A 104 -1.20 -7.72 -16.13
CA GLN A 104 -2.51 -8.10 -15.61
C GLN A 104 -3.14 -6.99 -14.76
N PRO A 105 -4.47 -6.84 -14.83
CA PRO A 105 -5.20 -5.96 -13.93
C PRO A 105 -4.83 -6.22 -12.47
N MET A 106 -4.63 -5.15 -11.71
CA MET A 106 -4.28 -5.27 -10.31
C MET A 106 -5.53 -5.44 -9.45
N TYR A 107 -5.72 -6.65 -8.96
CA TYR A 107 -6.77 -6.94 -7.99
C TYR A 107 -6.25 -6.57 -6.59
N PHE A 108 -6.57 -5.36 -6.12
CA PHE A 108 -6.06 -4.82 -4.86
C PHE A 108 -6.27 -5.73 -3.64
N LYS A 109 -7.38 -6.47 -3.60
CA LYS A 109 -7.66 -7.41 -2.50
C LYS A 109 -6.64 -8.54 -2.43
N ALA A 110 -6.28 -9.10 -3.58
CA ALA A 110 -5.32 -10.21 -3.68
C ALA A 110 -3.89 -9.78 -3.35
N ASN A 111 -3.57 -8.49 -3.51
CA ASN A 111 -2.25 -7.92 -3.22
C ASN A 111 -2.22 -7.18 -1.87
N ASN A 112 -2.95 -7.64 -0.86
CA ASN A 112 -3.07 -6.97 0.43
C ASN A 112 -3.36 -5.46 0.34
N ARG A 113 -4.01 -5.03 -0.74
CA ARG A 113 -4.35 -3.65 -1.11
C ARG A 113 -3.16 -2.74 -1.44
N TYR A 114 -1.98 -3.26 -1.64
CA TYR A 114 -0.85 -2.50 -2.16
C TYR A 114 -1.10 -2.09 -3.63
N LEU A 115 -0.62 -0.90 -3.99
CA LEU A 115 -0.72 -0.34 -5.34
C LEU A 115 0.47 -0.73 -6.22
N VAL A 116 1.41 -1.47 -5.67
CA VAL A 116 2.62 -1.93 -6.34
C VAL A 116 2.75 -3.44 -6.21
N ARG A 117 3.23 -4.08 -7.25
CA ARG A 117 3.63 -5.49 -7.27
C ARG A 117 5.10 -5.54 -7.64
N ILE A 118 5.83 -6.48 -7.07
CA ILE A 118 7.25 -6.66 -7.32
C ILE A 118 7.44 -8.10 -7.81
N TYR A 119 7.94 -8.21 -9.04
CA TYR A 119 8.22 -9.47 -9.68
C TYR A 119 9.72 -9.65 -9.90
N TYR A 120 10.16 -10.89 -9.90
CA TYR A 120 11.51 -11.24 -10.29
C TYR A 120 11.49 -12.44 -11.25
N TYR A 121 12.47 -12.50 -12.11
CA TYR A 121 12.75 -13.66 -12.94
C TYR A 121 14.24 -13.68 -13.28
N ARG A 122 14.96 -14.72 -12.82
CA ARG A 122 16.42 -14.81 -12.93
C ARG A 122 17.10 -13.53 -12.40
N ASN A 123 17.63 -12.70 -13.31
CA ASN A 123 18.31 -11.44 -12.99
C ASN A 123 17.47 -10.19 -13.27
N ARG A 124 16.17 -10.33 -13.54
CA ARG A 124 15.26 -9.22 -13.84
C ARG A 124 14.31 -8.96 -12.67
N ILE A 125 14.25 -7.70 -12.23
CA ILE A 125 13.22 -7.17 -11.33
C ILE A 125 12.24 -6.35 -12.15
N ALA A 126 10.95 -6.43 -11.78
CA ALA A 126 9.91 -5.61 -12.37
C ALA A 126 8.82 -5.26 -11.34
#